data_b9375b22fb578685d6eb8e2bde3be3cc
#
_entry.id   b9375b22fb578685d6eb8e2bde3be3cc
#
_cell.length_a   1.000
_cell.length_b   1.000
_cell.length_c   1.000
_cell.angle_alpha   90.00
_cell.angle_beta   90.00
_cell.angle_gamma   90.00
#
_symmetry.space_group_name_H-M   'P 1'
#
loop_
_entity.id
_entity.type
_entity.pdbx_description
1 polymer ?
#
loop_
_entity_poly.entity_id
_entity_poly.type
_entity_poly.pdbx_seq_one_letter_code
_entity_poly.pdbx_strand_id
1 'polypeptide(L)'
;LLRRLGLIQVSSARVLIDSKIQGYLHDSAEKYMEKLSAKAALHDANWNKVKKYLPPSLSLSPSGPLPTMEFLSEIRLRILDREKAVCHQLYDEGVVSKTTFLHLMNSLDEMYDHDGQYTLDFRPSIFNYCNRTSVLPRIQKKLHLGDSISFYFRERIVNVYDLARGFIILQNEDLNLLNELNASELLTPDQKKRLDILRTEINHNIDRMNHVTLQLEQNYPKAYRHALTVKSIRMMLTYERRTIRKLQDDGVISEKDAERFIEKVDERTDQGNSFRYSMPGTLLRGILHAISPKKR
;
A
#
# COMPACT_ATOMS: atom_id res chain seq x y z
N LEU A 1 -0.08 13.51 35.04
CA LEU A 1 0.96 13.26 36.04
C LEU A 1 2.23 12.74 35.34
N LEU A 2 2.21 11.67 34.56
CA LEU A 2 3.36 11.08 33.86
C LEU A 2 4.07 12.07 32.91
N ARG A 3 3.33 12.93 32.17
CA ARG A 3 3.90 14.03 31.36
C ARG A 3 4.65 15.07 32.21
N ARG A 4 4.16 15.40 33.42
CA ARG A 4 4.84 16.35 34.32
C ARG A 4 6.10 15.76 34.95
N LEU A 5 6.20 14.46 35.03
CA LEU A 5 7.36 13.74 35.57
C LEU A 5 8.43 13.43 34.50
N GLY A 6 8.24 13.88 33.26
CA GLY A 6 9.20 13.62 32.19
C GLY A 6 9.27 12.15 31.69
N LEU A 7 8.35 11.31 32.19
CA LEU A 7 8.32 9.86 31.89
C LEU A 7 7.67 9.54 30.54
N ILE A 8 7.01 10.52 29.89
CA ILE A 8 6.51 10.41 28.54
C ILE A 8 7.00 11.64 27.77
N GLN A 9 8.13 11.50 27.10
CA GLN A 9 8.56 12.48 26.10
C GLN A 9 7.76 12.20 24.82
N VAL A 10 6.87 13.14 24.47
CA VAL A 10 6.17 13.09 23.18
C VAL A 10 7.18 13.55 22.12
N SER A 11 7.45 12.72 21.13
CA SER A 11 8.39 13.06 20.06
C SER A 11 7.91 14.30 19.31
N SER A 12 8.83 15.15 18.81
CA SER A 12 8.45 16.35 18.06
C SER A 12 7.76 15.98 16.73
N ALA A 13 8.05 14.81 16.17
CA ALA A 13 7.35 14.27 15.03
C ALA A 13 5.87 14.02 15.35
N ARG A 14 5.57 13.47 16.53
CA ARG A 14 4.20 13.25 16.98
C ARG A 14 3.46 14.57 17.22
N VAL A 15 4.11 15.54 17.85
CA VAL A 15 3.55 16.89 18.05
C VAL A 15 3.23 17.54 16.70
N LEU A 16 4.11 17.40 15.71
CA LEU A 16 3.92 17.91 14.37
C LEU A 16 2.70 17.26 13.70
N ILE A 17 2.59 15.94 13.77
CA ILE A 17 1.48 15.20 13.16
C ILE A 17 0.16 15.54 13.86
N ASP A 18 0.14 15.58 15.19
CA ASP A 18 -1.03 15.96 15.98
C ASP A 18 -1.48 17.40 15.64
N SER A 19 -0.53 18.33 15.46
CA SER A 19 -0.83 19.69 15.02
C SER A 19 -1.43 19.76 13.62
N LYS A 20 -0.90 18.96 12.66
CA LYS A 20 -1.47 18.86 11.31
C LYS A 20 -2.88 18.26 11.31
N ILE A 21 -3.09 17.18 12.07
CA ILE A 21 -4.41 16.55 12.19
C ILE A 21 -5.41 17.55 12.77
N GLN A 22 -5.03 18.29 13.81
CA GLN A 22 -5.91 19.28 14.42
C GLN A 22 -6.21 20.44 13.46
N GLY A 23 -5.21 20.94 12.71
CA GLY A 23 -5.42 21.92 11.65
C GLY A 23 -6.39 21.43 10.59
N TYR A 24 -6.18 20.22 10.09
CA TYR A 24 -7.08 19.60 9.10
C TYR A 24 -8.51 19.43 9.63
N LEU A 25 -8.65 18.99 10.89
CA LEU A 25 -9.97 18.83 11.53
C LEU A 25 -10.67 20.19 11.70
N HIS A 26 -9.91 21.23 12.08
CA HIS A 26 -10.45 22.59 12.19
C HIS A 26 -10.95 23.11 10.84
N ASP A 27 -10.12 23.08 9.80
CA ASP A 27 -10.45 23.56 8.46
C ASP A 27 -11.61 22.77 7.82
N SER A 28 -11.62 21.45 8.02
CA SER A 28 -12.69 20.58 7.53
C SER A 28 -14.03 20.88 8.23
N ALA A 29 -13.99 21.08 9.55
CA ALA A 29 -15.18 21.41 10.35
C ALA A 29 -15.68 22.83 10.03
N GLU A 30 -14.79 23.80 9.79
CA GLU A 30 -15.16 25.16 9.39
C GLU A 30 -15.85 25.17 8.02
N LYS A 31 -15.28 24.48 7.01
CA LYS A 31 -15.89 24.30 5.69
C LYS A 31 -17.26 23.59 5.77
N TYR A 32 -17.39 22.63 6.67
CA TYR A 32 -18.68 21.94 6.88
C TYR A 32 -19.69 22.87 7.56
N MET A 33 -19.28 23.65 8.53
CA MET A 33 -20.12 24.65 9.19
C MET A 33 -20.65 25.68 8.18
N GLU A 34 -19.80 26.16 7.25
CA GLU A 34 -20.22 27.05 6.16
C GLU A 34 -21.29 26.41 5.27
N LYS A 35 -21.11 25.14 4.89
CA LYS A 35 -22.11 24.38 4.12
C LYS A 35 -23.45 24.20 4.89
N LEU A 36 -23.38 24.03 6.21
CA LEU A 36 -24.57 23.93 7.05
C LEU A 36 -25.30 25.27 7.16
N SER A 37 -24.56 26.39 7.31
CA SER A 37 -25.16 27.73 7.41
C SER A 37 -25.86 28.17 6.15
N ALA A 38 -25.44 27.65 4.99
CA ALA A 38 -26.10 27.89 3.70
C ALA A 38 -27.41 27.10 3.50
N LYS A 39 -27.72 26.13 4.37
CA LYS A 39 -28.98 25.36 4.28
C LYS A 39 -30.14 26.18 4.82
N ALA A 40 -31.21 26.36 4.02
CA ALA A 40 -32.40 27.11 4.41
C ALA A 40 -33.01 26.65 5.74
N ALA A 41 -33.02 25.34 6.01
CA ALA A 41 -33.55 24.78 7.25
C ALA A 41 -32.75 25.14 8.53
N LEU A 42 -31.54 25.64 8.39
CA LEU A 42 -30.63 25.96 9.49
C LEU A 42 -30.25 27.44 9.54
N HIS A 43 -30.89 28.27 8.70
CA HIS A 43 -30.56 29.69 8.55
C HIS A 43 -30.62 30.47 9.89
N ASP A 44 -31.61 30.18 10.73
CA ASP A 44 -31.87 30.90 11.99
C ASP A 44 -31.05 30.33 13.18
N ALA A 45 -30.13 29.37 12.94
CA ALA A 45 -29.29 28.82 13.99
C ALA A 45 -28.28 29.86 14.51
N ASN A 46 -27.96 29.79 15.80
CA ASN A 46 -26.94 30.68 16.38
C ASN A 46 -25.52 30.21 16.02
N TRP A 47 -25.05 30.62 14.87
CA TRP A 47 -23.75 30.23 14.31
C TRP A 47 -22.57 30.66 15.18
N ASN A 48 -22.68 31.77 15.92
CA ASN A 48 -21.65 32.18 16.89
C ASN A 48 -21.50 31.16 18.04
N LYS A 49 -22.59 30.50 18.41
CA LYS A 49 -22.56 29.41 19.39
C LYS A 49 -22.01 28.14 18.79
N VAL A 50 -22.36 27.79 17.55
CA VAL A 50 -21.84 26.63 16.81
C VAL A 50 -20.33 26.76 16.61
N LYS A 51 -19.82 27.93 16.26
CA LYS A 51 -18.39 28.20 16.07
C LYS A 51 -17.54 27.85 17.30
N LYS A 52 -18.10 27.92 18.50
CA LYS A 52 -17.39 27.55 19.76
C LYS A 52 -17.11 26.06 19.89
N TYR A 53 -17.77 25.25 19.08
CA TYR A 53 -17.59 23.78 19.04
C TYR A 53 -16.64 23.31 17.94
N LEU A 54 -16.06 24.24 17.17
CA LEU A 54 -15.00 23.89 16.24
C LEU A 54 -13.80 23.30 16.99
N PRO A 55 -13.12 22.30 16.44
CA PRO A 55 -11.86 21.80 16.99
C PRO A 55 -10.87 22.96 17.24
N PRO A 56 -10.11 22.95 18.33
CA PRO A 56 -9.14 24.01 18.59
C PRO A 56 -8.08 24.04 17.50
N SER A 57 -7.79 25.19 16.92
CA SER A 57 -6.61 25.40 16.09
C SER A 57 -5.40 25.53 17.02
N LEU A 58 -4.67 24.43 17.26
CA LEU A 58 -3.48 24.46 18.11
C LEU A 58 -2.24 24.73 17.26
N SER A 59 -1.61 25.85 17.45
CA SER A 59 -0.21 26.08 17.07
C SER A 59 0.69 25.56 18.20
N LEU A 60 0.97 24.25 18.20
CA LEU A 60 1.95 23.69 19.13
C LEU A 60 3.35 23.92 18.56
N SER A 61 4.12 24.79 19.16
CA SER A 61 5.56 24.87 18.89
C SER A 61 6.26 23.70 19.54
N PRO A 62 7.03 22.88 18.82
CA PRO A 62 7.79 21.79 19.42
C PRO A 62 8.84 22.33 20.36
N SER A 63 8.83 21.90 21.61
CA SER A 63 9.79 22.31 22.65
C SER A 63 11.07 21.48 22.51
N GLY A 64 12.08 22.03 21.83
CA GLY A 64 13.44 21.52 21.89
C GLY A 64 13.87 20.58 20.73
N PRO A 65 15.19 20.48 20.48
CA PRO A 65 15.74 19.58 19.47
C PRO A 65 15.69 18.13 19.95
N LEU A 66 15.07 17.24 19.15
CA LEU A 66 15.10 15.80 19.41
C LEU A 66 16.39 15.16 18.90
N PRO A 67 16.81 14.04 19.52
CA PRO A 67 17.80 13.17 18.93
C PRO A 67 17.43 12.76 17.50
N THR A 68 18.41 12.77 16.59
CA THR A 68 18.18 12.53 15.16
C THR A 68 17.52 11.18 14.87
N MET A 69 17.91 10.16 15.61
CA MET A 69 17.40 8.79 15.41
C MET A 69 15.93 8.66 15.78
N GLU A 70 15.49 9.26 16.89
CA GLU A 70 14.09 9.22 17.30
C GLU A 70 13.16 9.88 16.26
N PHE A 71 13.58 11.01 15.67
CA PHE A 71 12.80 11.68 14.64
C PHE A 71 12.60 10.80 13.40
N LEU A 72 13.68 10.19 12.88
CA LEU A 72 13.60 9.33 11.69
C LEU A 72 12.79 8.06 11.96
N SER A 73 12.99 7.42 13.12
CA SER A 73 12.25 6.21 13.49
C SER A 73 10.75 6.49 13.61
N GLU A 74 10.36 7.59 14.23
CA GLU A 74 8.95 7.99 14.36
C GLU A 74 8.32 8.27 12.98
N ILE A 75 9.02 8.98 12.08
CA ILE A 75 8.49 9.23 10.72
C ILE A 75 8.41 7.92 9.92
N ARG A 76 9.40 7.02 10.02
CA ARG A 76 9.32 5.70 9.40
C ARG A 76 8.11 4.90 9.88
N LEU A 77 7.81 4.89 11.18
CA LEU A 77 6.62 4.23 11.70
C LEU A 77 5.34 4.81 11.10
N ARG A 78 5.25 6.14 10.94
CA ARG A 78 4.10 6.78 10.29
C ARG A 78 3.96 6.45 8.80
N ILE A 79 5.10 6.33 8.12
CA ILE A 79 5.13 5.85 6.73
C ILE A 79 4.59 4.41 6.68
N LEU A 80 5.04 3.53 7.57
CA LEU A 80 4.55 2.15 7.64
C LEU A 80 3.04 2.08 7.94
N ASP A 81 2.52 2.93 8.87
CA ASP A 81 1.08 3.05 9.13
C ASP A 81 0.31 3.46 7.85
N ARG A 82 0.84 4.41 7.11
CA ARG A 82 0.28 4.85 5.83
C ARG A 82 0.32 3.74 4.79
N GLU A 83 1.48 3.08 4.61
CA GLU A 83 1.62 1.95 3.71
C GLU A 83 0.60 0.84 4.02
N LYS A 84 0.39 0.54 5.31
CA LYS A 84 -0.60 -0.45 5.75
C LYS A 84 -2.01 -0.07 5.32
N ALA A 85 -2.42 1.18 5.56
CA ALA A 85 -3.73 1.67 5.16
C ALA A 85 -3.92 1.64 3.64
N VAL A 86 -2.92 2.11 2.88
CA VAL A 86 -2.95 2.09 1.41
C VAL A 86 -2.95 0.66 0.88
N CYS A 87 -2.21 -0.26 1.49
CA CYS A 87 -2.18 -1.68 1.10
C CYS A 87 -3.57 -2.31 1.19
N HIS A 88 -4.32 -2.05 2.26
CA HIS A 88 -5.72 -2.47 2.39
C HIS A 88 -6.59 -1.87 1.29
N GLN A 89 -6.48 -0.56 1.05
CA GLN A 89 -7.22 0.10 -0.02
C GLN A 89 -6.94 -0.53 -1.40
N LEU A 90 -5.66 -0.76 -1.75
CA LEU A 90 -5.28 -1.37 -3.02
C LEU A 90 -5.85 -2.79 -3.17
N TYR A 91 -5.92 -3.55 -2.08
CA TYR A 91 -6.54 -4.87 -2.07
C TYR A 91 -8.05 -4.78 -2.28
N ASP A 92 -8.72 -3.90 -1.55
CA ASP A 92 -10.16 -3.68 -1.65
C ASP A 92 -10.57 -3.16 -3.03
N GLU A 93 -9.72 -2.40 -3.69
CA GLU A 93 -9.92 -1.91 -5.07
C GLU A 93 -9.54 -2.94 -6.15
N GLY A 94 -8.99 -4.09 -5.76
CA GLY A 94 -8.52 -5.12 -6.68
C GLY A 94 -7.25 -4.73 -7.46
N VAL A 95 -6.58 -3.65 -7.05
CA VAL A 95 -5.31 -3.21 -7.66
C VAL A 95 -4.20 -4.21 -7.41
N VAL A 96 -4.20 -4.84 -6.23
CA VAL A 96 -3.29 -5.93 -5.88
C VAL A 96 -4.05 -7.22 -5.60
N SER A 97 -3.43 -8.37 -5.90
CA SER A 97 -3.98 -9.70 -5.60
C SER A 97 -3.85 -10.02 -4.11
N LYS A 98 -4.60 -11.03 -3.62
CA LYS A 98 -4.48 -11.53 -2.26
C LYS A 98 -3.04 -11.98 -1.94
N THR A 99 -2.37 -12.65 -2.87
CA THR A 99 -0.97 -13.08 -2.70
C THR A 99 -0.05 -11.87 -2.54
N THR A 100 -0.22 -10.85 -3.38
CA THR A 100 0.56 -9.60 -3.30
C THR A 100 0.29 -8.86 -2.00
N PHE A 101 -0.99 -8.73 -1.62
CA PHE A 101 -1.38 -8.12 -0.35
C PHE A 101 -0.68 -8.79 0.83
N LEU A 102 -0.69 -10.12 0.91
CA LEU A 102 -0.01 -10.86 1.98
C LEU A 102 1.51 -10.64 1.99
N HIS A 103 2.16 -10.57 0.82
CA HIS A 103 3.59 -10.27 0.74
C HIS A 103 3.93 -8.86 1.21
N LEU A 104 3.11 -7.87 0.83
CA LEU A 104 3.27 -6.49 1.28
C LEU A 104 3.06 -6.38 2.80
N MET A 105 1.99 -6.98 3.33
CA MET A 105 1.70 -6.96 4.77
C MET A 105 2.80 -7.65 5.58
N ASN A 106 3.29 -8.82 5.16
CA ASN A 106 4.41 -9.49 5.83
C ASN A 106 5.67 -8.62 5.84
N SER A 107 5.95 -7.90 4.76
CA SER A 107 7.08 -6.97 4.73
C SER A 107 6.90 -5.78 5.67
N LEU A 108 5.67 -5.30 5.85
CA LEU A 108 5.36 -4.26 6.81
C LEU A 108 5.54 -4.77 8.25
N ASP A 109 5.04 -5.96 8.56
CA ASP A 109 5.19 -6.56 9.89
C ASP A 109 6.67 -6.78 10.23
N GLU A 110 7.50 -7.25 9.28
CA GLU A 110 8.96 -7.33 9.43
C GLU A 110 9.59 -5.97 9.80
N MET A 111 9.10 -4.88 9.23
CA MET A 111 9.60 -3.53 9.51
C MET A 111 9.13 -3.00 10.87
N TYR A 112 7.89 -3.32 11.27
CA TYR A 112 7.35 -2.95 12.58
C TYR A 112 8.11 -3.61 13.73
N ASP A 113 8.54 -4.85 13.58
CA ASP A 113 9.32 -5.60 14.59
C ASP A 113 10.64 -4.90 14.97
N HIS A 114 11.07 -3.94 14.17
CA HIS A 114 12.30 -3.16 14.38
C HIS A 114 12.06 -1.69 14.78
N ASP A 115 10.85 -1.32 15.19
CA ASP A 115 10.50 0.01 15.75
C ASP A 115 11.00 1.20 14.90
N GLY A 116 10.97 1.09 13.55
CA GLY A 116 11.44 2.13 12.64
C GLY A 116 12.97 2.35 12.63
N GLN A 117 13.74 1.46 13.25
CA GLN A 117 15.22 1.57 13.28
C GLN A 117 15.84 1.21 11.93
N TYR A 118 15.21 0.29 11.17
CA TYR A 118 15.66 -0.05 9.84
C TYR A 118 15.28 1.01 8.82
N THR A 119 16.12 1.17 7.81
CA THR A 119 15.84 2.06 6.68
C THR A 119 14.68 1.52 5.84
N LEU A 120 13.89 2.40 5.23
CA LEU A 120 12.71 2.00 4.43
C LEU A 120 13.08 1.16 3.21
N ASP A 121 14.31 1.20 2.76
CA ASP A 121 14.83 0.37 1.66
C ASP A 121 15.26 -1.04 2.10
N PHE A 122 15.23 -1.34 3.39
CA PHE A 122 15.45 -2.68 3.91
C PHE A 122 14.15 -3.52 3.84
N ARG A 123 13.87 -4.11 2.68
CA ARG A 123 12.68 -4.94 2.39
C ARG A 123 13.08 -6.33 1.85
N PRO A 124 13.79 -7.14 2.66
CA PRO A 124 14.37 -8.39 2.18
C PRO A 124 13.34 -9.39 1.64
N SER A 125 12.17 -9.50 2.24
CA SER A 125 11.10 -10.41 1.80
C SER A 125 10.62 -10.07 0.39
N ILE A 126 10.36 -8.80 0.09
CA ILE A 126 9.93 -8.31 -1.22
C ILE A 126 11.02 -8.54 -2.27
N PHE A 127 12.24 -8.06 -2.00
CA PHE A 127 13.32 -8.13 -2.96
C PHE A 127 13.79 -9.57 -3.25
N ASN A 128 13.85 -10.42 -2.22
CA ASN A 128 14.17 -11.84 -2.40
C ASN A 128 13.10 -12.55 -3.22
N TYR A 129 11.83 -12.22 -3.03
CA TYR A 129 10.75 -12.76 -3.84
C TYR A 129 10.91 -12.37 -5.31
N CYS A 130 11.17 -11.10 -5.60
CA CYS A 130 11.38 -10.60 -6.97
C CYS A 130 12.65 -11.17 -7.62
N ASN A 131 13.77 -11.20 -6.90
CA ASN A 131 15.06 -11.64 -7.42
C ASN A 131 15.09 -13.12 -7.81
N ARG A 132 14.36 -13.99 -7.12
CA ARG A 132 14.24 -15.41 -7.49
C ARG A 132 13.67 -15.61 -8.89
N THR A 133 13.00 -14.62 -9.45
CA THR A 133 12.46 -14.66 -10.81
C THR A 133 13.54 -14.39 -11.86
N SER A 134 14.59 -13.63 -11.54
CA SER A 134 15.70 -13.34 -12.46
C SER A 134 16.54 -14.57 -12.80
N VAL A 135 16.45 -15.64 -12.00
CA VAL A 135 17.17 -16.91 -12.21
C VAL A 135 16.42 -17.82 -13.20
N LEU A 136 15.10 -17.60 -13.38
CA LEU A 136 14.24 -18.45 -14.21
C LEU A 136 14.69 -18.59 -15.69
N PRO A 137 15.18 -17.53 -16.39
CA PRO A 137 15.65 -17.67 -17.77
C PRO A 137 16.85 -18.60 -17.90
N ARG A 138 17.74 -18.55 -16.90
CA ARG A 138 18.94 -19.40 -16.91
C ARG A 138 18.59 -20.88 -16.75
N ILE A 139 17.58 -21.17 -15.91
CA ILE A 139 17.08 -22.53 -15.69
C ILE A 139 16.36 -23.05 -16.94
N GLN A 140 15.47 -22.22 -17.56
CA GLN A 140 14.74 -22.59 -18.75
C GLN A 140 15.68 -22.91 -19.93
N LYS A 141 16.70 -22.05 -20.13
CA LYS A 141 17.69 -22.23 -21.21
C LYS A 141 18.55 -23.48 -20.98
N LYS A 142 18.87 -23.81 -19.73
CA LYS A 142 19.73 -24.94 -19.36
C LYS A 142 19.02 -26.29 -19.43
N LEU A 143 17.70 -26.34 -19.23
CA LEU A 143 16.94 -27.56 -19.08
C LEU A 143 16.06 -27.91 -20.31
N HIS A 144 16.07 -27.12 -21.39
CA HIS A 144 15.24 -27.31 -22.60
C HIS A 144 13.78 -27.67 -22.28
N LEU A 145 13.22 -27.03 -21.26
CA LEU A 145 11.92 -27.36 -20.72
C LEU A 145 10.81 -26.78 -21.61
N GLY A 146 9.98 -27.65 -22.12
CA GLY A 146 8.87 -27.32 -23.03
C GLY A 146 7.74 -26.49 -22.40
N ASP A 147 6.68 -26.26 -23.16
CA ASP A 147 5.57 -25.33 -22.86
C ASP A 147 4.86 -25.50 -21.50
N SER A 148 4.90 -26.69 -20.90
CA SER A 148 4.24 -26.94 -19.60
C SER A 148 4.87 -26.19 -18.42
N ILE A 149 6.18 -25.90 -18.50
CA ILE A 149 6.89 -25.11 -17.47
C ILE A 149 6.68 -23.62 -17.72
N SER A 150 6.40 -23.24 -18.96
CA SER A 150 6.07 -21.86 -19.31
C SER A 150 4.84 -21.34 -18.52
N PHE A 151 3.95 -22.24 -18.08
CA PHE A 151 2.77 -21.88 -17.30
C PHE A 151 3.12 -21.48 -15.85
N TYR A 152 3.89 -22.30 -15.13
CA TYR A 152 4.32 -21.98 -13.78
C TYR A 152 5.14 -20.69 -13.74
N PHE A 153 6.00 -20.49 -14.74
CA PHE A 153 6.75 -19.24 -14.87
C PHE A 153 5.85 -18.05 -15.19
N ARG A 154 4.80 -18.25 -15.95
CA ARG A 154 3.83 -17.21 -16.30
C ARG A 154 3.10 -16.72 -15.04
N GLU A 155 2.60 -17.63 -14.22
CA GLU A 155 1.96 -17.28 -12.93
C GLU A 155 2.94 -16.54 -12.01
N ARG A 156 4.18 -17.03 -11.93
CA ARG A 156 5.23 -16.37 -11.17
C ARG A 156 5.52 -14.95 -11.64
N ILE A 157 5.58 -14.74 -12.95
CA ILE A 157 5.79 -13.41 -13.54
C ILE A 157 4.61 -12.50 -13.24
N VAL A 158 3.37 -12.99 -13.31
CA VAL A 158 2.17 -12.24 -12.94
C VAL A 158 2.26 -11.77 -11.48
N ASN A 159 2.62 -12.67 -10.56
CA ASN A 159 2.72 -12.35 -9.15
C ASN A 159 3.86 -11.35 -8.85
N VAL A 160 5.02 -11.50 -9.48
CA VAL A 160 6.14 -10.55 -9.31
C VAL A 160 5.82 -9.19 -9.90
N TYR A 161 5.18 -9.14 -11.06
CA TYR A 161 4.69 -7.90 -11.65
C TYR A 161 3.70 -7.18 -10.71
N ASP A 162 2.72 -7.93 -10.20
CA ASP A 162 1.68 -7.40 -9.32
C ASP A 162 2.30 -6.85 -8.01
N LEU A 163 3.26 -7.59 -7.43
CA LEU A 163 4.00 -7.17 -6.24
C LEU A 163 4.84 -5.92 -6.50
N ALA A 164 5.63 -5.90 -7.57
CA ALA A 164 6.46 -4.76 -7.90
C ALA A 164 5.64 -3.48 -8.14
N ARG A 165 4.53 -3.59 -8.89
CA ARG A 165 3.64 -2.46 -9.16
C ARG A 165 2.87 -2.01 -7.93
N GLY A 166 2.40 -2.95 -7.09
CA GLY A 166 1.77 -2.64 -5.81
C GLY A 166 2.71 -1.89 -4.88
N PHE A 167 3.95 -2.38 -4.75
CA PHE A 167 4.96 -1.74 -3.90
C PHE A 167 5.36 -0.34 -4.41
N ILE A 168 5.49 -0.13 -5.74
CA ILE A 168 5.74 1.20 -6.31
C ILE A 168 4.61 2.18 -5.94
N ILE A 169 3.35 1.73 -5.97
CA ILE A 169 2.21 2.58 -5.60
C ILE A 169 2.31 2.99 -4.12
N LEU A 170 2.62 2.05 -3.21
CA LEU A 170 2.82 2.36 -1.79
C LEU A 170 3.92 3.41 -1.63
N GLN A 171 5.08 3.21 -2.25
CA GLN A 171 6.21 4.13 -2.14
C GLN A 171 5.92 5.53 -2.72
N ASN A 172 5.09 5.64 -3.76
CA ASN A 172 4.65 6.96 -4.26
C ASN A 172 3.72 7.68 -3.27
N GLU A 173 2.84 6.94 -2.57
CA GLU A 173 2.02 7.51 -1.50
C GLU A 173 2.87 7.99 -0.31
N ASP A 174 3.97 7.30 -0.02
CA ASP A 174 4.94 7.72 1.00
C ASP A 174 5.66 9.02 0.58
N LEU A 175 6.03 9.15 -0.70
CA LEU A 175 6.57 10.42 -1.23
C LEU A 175 5.56 11.56 -1.10
N ASN A 176 4.27 11.30 -1.35
CA ASN A 176 3.22 12.29 -1.15
C ASN A 176 3.14 12.73 0.31
N LEU A 177 3.17 11.79 1.26
CA LEU A 177 3.20 12.10 2.68
C LEU A 177 4.44 12.93 3.07
N LEU A 178 5.63 12.57 2.58
CA LEU A 178 6.84 13.35 2.82
C LEU A 178 6.77 14.76 2.23
N ASN A 179 6.16 14.94 1.07
CA ASN A 179 5.95 16.25 0.46
C ASN A 179 5.00 17.12 1.31
N GLU A 180 3.92 16.53 1.81
CA GLU A 180 2.99 17.20 2.73
C GLU A 180 3.69 17.61 4.03
N LEU A 181 4.53 16.74 4.60
CA LEU A 181 5.31 17.06 5.79
C LEU A 181 6.33 18.17 5.52
N ASN A 182 7.03 18.12 4.39
CA ASN A 182 8.04 19.12 4.02
C ASN A 182 7.46 20.52 3.75
N ALA A 183 6.22 20.58 3.27
CA ALA A 183 5.49 21.85 3.06
C ALA A 183 5.08 22.51 4.38
N SER A 184 5.20 21.81 5.53
CA SER A 184 4.85 22.36 6.83
C SER A 184 5.87 23.41 7.28
N GLU A 185 5.38 24.57 7.75
CA GLU A 185 6.19 25.62 8.36
C GLU A 185 6.71 25.24 9.76
N LEU A 186 6.15 24.18 10.34
CA LEU A 186 6.49 23.69 11.69
C LEU A 186 7.82 22.92 11.73
N LEU A 187 8.38 22.54 10.57
CA LEU A 187 9.65 21.83 10.49
C LEU A 187 10.84 22.79 10.43
N THR A 188 11.84 22.51 11.27
CA THR A 188 13.12 23.20 11.19
C THR A 188 13.89 22.80 9.91
N PRO A 189 14.80 23.65 9.41
CA PRO A 189 15.63 23.33 8.23
C PRO A 189 16.40 22.00 8.38
N ASP A 190 16.83 21.67 9.60
CA ASP A 190 17.54 20.41 9.88
C ASP A 190 16.59 19.19 9.78
N GLN A 191 15.37 19.31 10.29
CA GLN A 191 14.34 18.26 10.13
C GLN A 191 13.96 18.06 8.67
N LYS A 192 13.87 19.13 7.87
CA LYS A 192 13.62 19.02 6.42
C LYS A 192 14.73 18.24 5.70
N LYS A 193 16.01 18.50 6.03
CA LYS A 193 17.13 17.72 5.50
C LYS A 193 17.05 16.23 5.86
N ARG A 194 16.50 15.91 7.03
CA ARG A 194 16.32 14.51 7.46
C ARG A 194 15.20 13.82 6.66
N LEU A 195 14.16 14.54 6.27
CA LEU A 195 13.15 13.99 5.35
C LEU A 195 13.75 13.63 3.98
N ASP A 196 14.80 14.31 3.53
CA ASP A 196 15.48 13.98 2.28
C ASP A 196 16.20 12.62 2.35
N ILE A 197 16.62 12.18 3.54
CA ILE A 197 17.16 10.82 3.74
C ILE A 197 16.07 9.79 3.45
N LEU A 198 14.88 9.96 4.05
CA LEU A 198 13.75 9.07 3.82
C LEU A 198 13.29 9.08 2.35
N ARG A 199 13.31 10.24 1.72
CA ARG A 199 13.03 10.36 0.29
C ARG A 199 14.00 9.54 -0.56
N THR A 200 15.28 9.53 -0.19
CA THR A 200 16.30 8.74 -0.88
C THR A 200 16.06 7.24 -0.71
N GLU A 201 15.73 6.79 0.52
CA GLU A 201 15.37 5.41 0.81
C GLU A 201 14.18 4.94 -0.06
N ILE A 202 13.11 5.76 -0.14
CA ILE A 202 11.91 5.48 -0.93
C ILE A 202 12.21 5.45 -2.42
N ASN A 203 12.94 6.44 -2.94
CA ASN A 203 13.30 6.47 -4.36
C ASN A 203 14.15 5.26 -4.76
N HIS A 204 15.07 4.81 -3.90
CA HIS A 204 15.85 3.59 -4.12
C HIS A 204 14.92 2.35 -4.27
N ASN A 205 13.86 2.26 -3.46
CA ASN A 205 12.87 1.20 -3.59
C ASN A 205 12.13 1.27 -4.95
N ILE A 206 11.69 2.47 -5.33
CA ILE A 206 11.00 2.70 -6.60
C ILE A 206 11.89 2.29 -7.78
N ASP A 207 13.14 2.72 -7.79
CA ASP A 207 14.10 2.44 -8.86
C ASP A 207 14.36 0.95 -8.98
N ARG A 208 14.56 0.25 -7.86
CA ARG A 208 14.73 -1.22 -7.85
C ARG A 208 13.51 -1.94 -8.44
N MET A 209 12.29 -1.53 -8.10
CA MET A 209 11.09 -2.15 -8.62
C MET A 209 10.79 -1.79 -10.07
N ASN A 210 11.10 -0.57 -10.49
CA ASN A 210 11.04 -0.18 -11.89
C ASN A 210 12.01 -1.04 -12.74
N HIS A 211 13.21 -1.31 -12.22
CA HIS A 211 14.15 -2.20 -12.88
C HIS A 211 13.59 -3.64 -13.01
N VAL A 212 12.95 -4.15 -11.96
CA VAL A 212 12.28 -5.47 -12.00
C VAL A 212 11.18 -5.49 -13.07
N THR A 213 10.31 -4.49 -13.10
CA THR A 213 9.21 -4.43 -14.10
C THR A 213 9.74 -4.32 -15.53
N LEU A 214 10.79 -3.52 -15.75
CA LEU A 214 11.45 -3.38 -17.04
C LEU A 214 12.08 -4.71 -17.51
N GLN A 215 12.74 -5.43 -16.60
CA GLN A 215 13.28 -6.75 -16.90
C GLN A 215 12.20 -7.77 -17.27
N LEU A 216 11.04 -7.73 -16.60
CA LEU A 216 9.91 -8.60 -16.92
C LEU A 216 9.37 -8.30 -18.32
N GLU A 217 9.22 -7.02 -18.66
CA GLU A 217 8.74 -6.58 -19.98
C GLU A 217 9.68 -7.02 -21.10
N GLN A 218 10.97 -6.78 -20.93
CA GLN A 218 11.98 -7.11 -21.95
C GLN A 218 12.18 -8.61 -22.12
N ASN A 219 12.25 -9.36 -21.03
CA ASN A 219 12.59 -10.78 -21.08
C ASN A 219 11.36 -11.68 -21.30
N TYR A 220 10.15 -11.22 -20.93
CA TYR A 220 8.91 -12.01 -20.95
C TYR A 220 7.70 -11.24 -21.49
N PRO A 221 7.76 -10.61 -22.68
CA PRO A 221 6.73 -9.67 -23.16
C PRO A 221 5.33 -10.28 -23.24
N LYS A 222 5.20 -11.58 -23.56
CA LYS A 222 3.90 -12.27 -23.59
C LYS A 222 3.31 -12.44 -22.19
N ALA A 223 4.13 -12.87 -21.21
CA ALA A 223 3.70 -13.05 -19.84
C ALA A 223 3.42 -11.71 -19.15
N TYR A 224 4.21 -10.69 -19.45
CA TYR A 224 3.99 -9.31 -19.00
C TYR A 224 2.63 -8.77 -19.49
N ARG A 225 2.31 -8.88 -20.78
CA ARG A 225 0.99 -8.49 -21.31
C ARG A 225 -0.15 -9.28 -20.68
N HIS A 226 0.07 -10.57 -20.40
CA HIS A 226 -0.90 -11.38 -19.68
C HIS A 226 -1.11 -10.87 -18.25
N ALA A 227 -0.05 -10.48 -17.52
CA ALA A 227 -0.15 -9.91 -16.19
C ALA A 227 -0.98 -8.62 -16.18
N LEU A 228 -0.77 -7.73 -17.17
CA LEU A 228 -1.58 -6.52 -17.34
C LEU A 228 -3.05 -6.86 -17.54
N THR A 229 -3.35 -7.84 -18.41
CA THR A 229 -4.73 -8.27 -18.68
C THR A 229 -5.41 -8.84 -17.44
N VAL A 230 -4.75 -9.74 -16.70
CA VAL A 230 -5.27 -10.33 -15.45
C VAL A 230 -5.55 -9.25 -14.41
N LYS A 231 -4.64 -8.28 -14.25
CA LYS A 231 -4.83 -7.15 -13.35
C LYS A 231 -6.04 -6.31 -13.74
N SER A 232 -6.19 -5.98 -15.02
CA SER A 232 -7.30 -5.16 -15.51
C SER A 232 -8.65 -5.87 -15.31
N ILE A 233 -8.73 -7.18 -15.58
CA ILE A 233 -9.94 -7.98 -15.33
C ILE A 233 -10.29 -7.96 -13.84
N ARG A 234 -9.31 -8.20 -12.96
CA ARG A 234 -9.52 -8.18 -11.51
C ARG A 234 -10.07 -6.83 -11.05
N MET A 235 -9.46 -5.72 -11.48
CA MET A 235 -9.91 -4.37 -11.11
C MET A 235 -11.34 -4.10 -11.60
N MET A 236 -11.68 -4.51 -12.82
CA MET A 236 -13.01 -4.35 -13.41
C MET A 236 -14.08 -5.14 -12.61
N LEU A 237 -13.81 -6.41 -12.30
CA LEU A 237 -14.74 -7.24 -11.54
C LEU A 237 -14.90 -6.76 -10.09
N THR A 238 -13.82 -6.27 -9.49
CA THR A 238 -13.86 -5.66 -8.15
C THR A 238 -14.67 -4.37 -8.16
N TYR A 239 -14.50 -3.52 -9.17
CA TYR A 239 -15.29 -2.30 -9.33
C TYR A 239 -16.79 -2.61 -9.50
N GLU A 240 -17.14 -3.62 -10.31
CA GLU A 240 -18.53 -4.07 -10.49
C GLU A 240 -19.14 -4.54 -9.16
N ARG A 241 -18.41 -5.37 -8.40
CA ARG A 241 -18.85 -5.82 -7.06
C ARG A 241 -19.10 -4.66 -6.09
N ARG A 242 -18.19 -3.67 -6.06
CA ARG A 242 -18.37 -2.45 -5.23
C ARG A 242 -19.56 -1.64 -5.67
N THR A 243 -19.80 -1.53 -6.98
CA THR A 243 -20.98 -0.83 -7.53
C THR A 243 -22.28 -1.50 -7.13
N ILE A 244 -22.35 -2.85 -7.18
CA ILE A 244 -23.52 -3.60 -6.73
C ILE A 244 -23.79 -3.34 -5.23
N ARG A 245 -22.76 -3.40 -4.38
CA ARG A 245 -22.89 -3.09 -2.95
C ARG A 245 -23.39 -1.67 -2.72
N LYS A 246 -22.82 -0.70 -3.44
CA LYS A 246 -23.27 0.68 -3.35
C LYS A 246 -24.76 0.85 -3.72
N LEU A 247 -25.21 0.19 -4.78
CA LEU A 247 -26.64 0.21 -5.19
C LEU A 247 -27.53 -0.42 -4.11
N GLN A 248 -27.05 -1.42 -3.39
CA GLN A 248 -27.73 -2.01 -2.25
C GLN A 248 -27.79 -1.03 -1.08
N ASP A 249 -26.65 -0.41 -0.72
CA ASP A 249 -26.56 0.57 0.38
C ASP A 249 -27.43 1.81 0.10
N ASP A 250 -27.52 2.22 -1.17
CA ASP A 250 -28.37 3.32 -1.63
C ASP A 250 -29.87 2.92 -1.74
N GLY A 251 -30.23 1.65 -1.43
CA GLY A 251 -31.60 1.14 -1.47
C GLY A 251 -32.18 1.00 -2.88
N VAL A 252 -31.35 1.03 -3.93
CA VAL A 252 -31.78 0.89 -5.33
C VAL A 252 -32.12 -0.56 -5.67
N ILE A 253 -31.40 -1.51 -5.06
CA ILE A 253 -31.64 -2.94 -5.23
C ILE A 253 -31.79 -3.62 -3.87
N SER A 254 -32.54 -4.74 -3.83
CA SER A 254 -32.70 -5.54 -2.63
C SER A 254 -31.41 -6.33 -2.32
N GLU A 255 -31.24 -6.77 -1.05
CA GLU A 255 -30.14 -7.66 -0.65
C GLU A 255 -30.09 -8.92 -1.51
N LYS A 256 -31.24 -9.56 -1.75
CA LYS A 256 -31.36 -10.76 -2.59
C LYS A 256 -30.92 -10.51 -4.04
N ASP A 257 -31.22 -9.33 -4.60
CA ASP A 257 -30.78 -8.97 -5.93
C ASP A 257 -29.26 -8.73 -5.95
N ALA A 258 -28.73 -8.04 -4.92
CA ALA A 258 -27.28 -7.82 -4.79
C ALA A 258 -26.51 -9.14 -4.71
N GLU A 259 -26.95 -10.10 -3.89
CA GLU A 259 -26.36 -11.45 -3.80
C GLU A 259 -26.34 -12.14 -5.16
N ARG A 260 -27.47 -12.16 -5.88
CA ARG A 260 -27.56 -12.77 -7.22
C ARG A 260 -26.60 -12.13 -8.24
N PHE A 261 -26.42 -10.81 -8.19
CA PHE A 261 -25.48 -10.10 -9.07
C PHE A 261 -24.02 -10.38 -8.67
N ILE A 262 -23.73 -10.43 -7.37
CA ILE A 262 -22.39 -10.73 -6.85
C ILE A 262 -21.99 -12.18 -7.25
N GLU A 263 -22.90 -13.15 -7.13
CA GLU A 263 -22.67 -14.53 -7.55
C GLU A 263 -22.22 -14.61 -9.04
N LYS A 264 -22.87 -13.85 -9.92
CA LYS A 264 -22.46 -13.76 -11.33
C LYS A 264 -21.08 -13.13 -11.53
N VAL A 265 -20.68 -12.19 -10.68
CA VAL A 265 -19.32 -11.62 -10.69
C VAL A 265 -18.32 -12.68 -10.21
N ASP A 266 -18.67 -13.46 -9.19
CA ASP A 266 -17.83 -14.51 -8.63
C ASP A 266 -17.63 -15.65 -9.62
N GLU A 267 -18.67 -16.11 -10.33
CA GLU A 267 -18.57 -17.09 -11.41
C GLU A 267 -17.58 -16.63 -12.51
N ARG A 268 -17.64 -15.37 -12.92
CA ARG A 268 -16.68 -14.81 -13.91
C ARG A 268 -15.26 -14.70 -13.36
N THR A 269 -15.13 -14.43 -12.06
CA THR A 269 -13.84 -14.40 -11.36
C THR A 269 -13.22 -15.80 -11.32
N ASP A 270 -14.02 -16.83 -11.05
CA ASP A 270 -13.58 -18.22 -11.01
C ASP A 270 -13.27 -18.76 -12.42
N GLN A 271 -14.06 -18.40 -13.43
CA GLN A 271 -13.72 -18.67 -14.83
C GLN A 271 -12.39 -18.03 -15.24
N GLY A 272 -12.13 -16.80 -14.83
CA GLY A 272 -10.84 -16.12 -15.03
C GLY A 272 -9.69 -16.80 -14.28
N ASN A 273 -9.97 -17.40 -13.11
CA ASN A 273 -9.02 -18.18 -12.30
C ASN A 273 -8.89 -19.64 -12.74
N SER A 274 -9.89 -20.22 -13.40
CA SER A 274 -9.90 -21.61 -13.89
C SER A 274 -8.98 -21.84 -15.09
N PHE A 275 -8.39 -20.80 -15.66
CA PHE A 275 -7.14 -20.92 -16.42
C PHE A 275 -5.96 -21.42 -15.58
N ARG A 276 -6.17 -21.71 -14.29
CA ARG A 276 -5.30 -22.56 -13.44
C ARG A 276 -5.41 -24.00 -13.90
N TYR A 277 -4.69 -24.33 -14.97
CA TYR A 277 -4.56 -25.72 -15.41
C TYR A 277 -3.96 -26.55 -14.27
N SER A 278 -4.63 -27.67 -13.92
CA SER A 278 -4.08 -28.70 -13.09
C SER A 278 -2.84 -29.28 -13.77
N MET A 279 -1.65 -28.97 -13.24
CA MET A 279 -0.44 -29.67 -13.65
C MET A 279 -0.54 -31.16 -13.25
N PRO A 280 -0.11 -32.11 -14.12
CA PRO A 280 0.07 -33.48 -13.72
C PRO A 280 1.06 -33.56 -12.53
N GLY A 281 0.64 -34.18 -11.42
CA GLY A 281 1.41 -34.21 -10.15
C GLY A 281 2.83 -34.79 -10.25
N THR A 282 3.11 -35.56 -11.29
CA THR A 282 4.44 -36.10 -11.64
C THR A 282 5.44 -35.02 -12.06
N LEU A 283 5.00 -33.97 -12.77
CA LEU A 283 5.85 -32.87 -13.21
C LEU A 283 6.21 -31.93 -12.04
N LEU A 284 5.27 -31.71 -11.13
CA LEU A 284 5.50 -30.89 -9.93
C LEU A 284 6.56 -31.48 -9.01
N ARG A 285 6.56 -32.81 -8.82
CA ARG A 285 7.57 -33.52 -8.01
C ARG A 285 8.97 -33.44 -8.63
N GLY A 286 9.07 -33.54 -9.97
CA GLY A 286 10.36 -33.42 -10.66
C GLY A 286 11.00 -32.04 -10.53
N ILE A 287 10.18 -30.98 -10.61
CA ILE A 287 10.63 -29.60 -10.46
C ILE A 287 11.05 -29.28 -9.02
N LEU A 288 10.26 -29.71 -8.03
CA LEU A 288 10.58 -29.52 -6.61
C LEU A 288 11.87 -30.25 -6.23
N HIS A 289 12.14 -31.42 -6.80
CA HIS A 289 13.38 -32.17 -6.58
C HIS A 289 14.60 -31.49 -7.23
N ALA A 290 14.44 -30.84 -8.37
CA ALA A 290 15.51 -30.11 -9.09
C ALA A 290 15.86 -28.77 -8.45
N ILE A 291 14.94 -28.17 -7.67
CA ILE A 291 15.11 -26.86 -7.02
C ILE A 291 15.50 -26.99 -5.54
N SER A 292 15.30 -28.18 -4.95
CA SER A 292 15.68 -28.43 -3.55
C SER A 292 17.21 -28.34 -3.40
N PRO A 293 17.75 -27.45 -2.53
CA PRO A 293 19.19 -27.42 -2.29
C PRO A 293 19.59 -28.75 -1.67
N LYS A 294 20.52 -29.46 -2.34
CA LYS A 294 21.20 -30.60 -1.71
C LYS A 294 21.80 -30.11 -0.40
N LYS A 295 21.24 -30.58 0.72
CA LYS A 295 21.89 -30.45 2.02
C LYS A 295 23.26 -31.12 1.89
N ARG A 296 24.33 -30.33 1.96
CA ARG A 296 25.65 -30.76 2.36
C ARG A 296 25.86 -30.41 3.82
#